data_578768140904589603e97d87aebff93b
#
_entry.id   578768140904589603e97d87aebff93b
#
_cell.length_a   1.000
_cell.length_b   1.000
_cell.length_c   1.000
_cell.angle_alpha   90.00
_cell.angle_beta   90.00
_cell.angle_gamma   90.00
#
_symmetry.space_group_name_H-M   'P 1'
#
loop_
_entity.id
_entity.type
_entity.pdbx_description
1 polymer ?
#
loop_
_entity_poly.entity_id
_entity_poly.type
_entity_poly.pdbx_seq_one_letter_code
_entity_poly.pdbx_strand_id
1 'polypeptide(L)'
;MTKISLNDDKIRFINLHKSFFSELKNTSCDIFVNKVSIYENSNQDLDPACVELKITDDSYQIYFWDGYSLADKHSTDNYDEALSQFKKFAKRLSKNLRRFSE
;
A
#
# COMPACT_ATOMS: atom_id res chain seq x y z
N MET A 1 -15.40 -19.89 5.60
CA MET A 1 -15.50 -18.42 5.62
C MET A 1 -15.14 -17.86 4.25
N THR A 2 -15.98 -16.98 3.75
CA THR A 2 -15.75 -16.40 2.44
C THR A 2 -14.61 -15.39 2.52
N LYS A 3 -13.60 -15.55 1.68
CA LYS A 3 -12.50 -14.60 1.63
C LYS A 3 -12.96 -13.32 0.97
N ILE A 4 -12.53 -12.20 1.53
CA ILE A 4 -12.78 -10.90 0.94
C ILE A 4 -11.85 -10.74 -0.27
N SER A 5 -12.45 -10.35 -1.40
CA SER A 5 -11.65 -10.02 -2.57
C SER A 5 -11.30 -8.53 -2.51
N LEU A 6 -10.01 -8.21 -2.55
CA LEU A 6 -9.57 -6.83 -2.55
C LEU A 6 -10.04 -6.11 -3.81
N ASN A 7 -10.21 -6.83 -4.90
CA ASN A 7 -10.72 -6.25 -6.13
C ASN A 7 -12.16 -5.76 -6.00
N ASP A 8 -12.95 -6.37 -5.11
CA ASP A 8 -14.32 -5.92 -4.85
C ASP A 8 -14.33 -4.57 -4.12
N ASP A 9 -13.25 -4.23 -3.47
CA ASP A 9 -13.11 -2.99 -2.71
C ASP A 9 -12.21 -1.98 -3.43
N LYS A 10 -12.00 -2.16 -4.73
CA LYS A 10 -11.03 -1.37 -5.48
C LYS A 10 -11.29 0.13 -5.45
N ILE A 11 -12.56 0.54 -5.40
CA ILE A 11 -12.91 1.96 -5.34
C ILE A 11 -12.32 2.60 -4.09
N ARG A 12 -12.36 1.89 -2.96
CA ARG A 12 -11.79 2.37 -1.71
C ARG A 12 -10.29 2.60 -1.84
N PHE A 13 -9.59 1.66 -2.46
CA PHE A 13 -8.13 1.77 -2.63
C PHE A 13 -7.77 2.85 -3.65
N ILE A 14 -8.53 2.98 -4.72
CA ILE A 14 -8.33 4.04 -5.70
C ILE A 14 -8.51 5.41 -5.04
N ASN A 15 -9.55 5.56 -4.22
CA ASN A 15 -9.81 6.82 -3.52
C ASN A 15 -8.72 7.13 -2.50
N LEU A 16 -8.21 6.10 -1.82
CA LEU A 16 -7.10 6.27 -0.89
C LEU A 16 -5.85 6.75 -1.61
N HIS A 17 -5.55 6.14 -2.74
CA HIS A 17 -4.41 6.55 -3.57
C HIS A 17 -4.56 8.00 -4.02
N LYS A 18 -5.72 8.36 -4.54
CA LYS A 18 -5.98 9.74 -4.97
C LYS A 18 -5.85 10.72 -3.81
N SER A 19 -6.36 10.33 -2.64
CA SER A 19 -6.37 11.20 -1.47
C SER A 19 -4.96 11.55 -0.99
N PHE A 20 -4.08 10.57 -0.93
CA PHE A 20 -2.74 10.77 -0.37
C PHE A 20 -1.67 11.07 -1.41
N PHE A 21 -1.88 10.67 -2.66
CA PHE A 21 -0.84 10.72 -3.68
C PHE A 21 -1.20 11.58 -4.88
N SER A 22 -2.25 12.39 -4.81
CA SER A 22 -2.70 13.20 -5.93
C SER A 22 -1.66 14.19 -6.43
N GLU A 23 -0.79 14.66 -5.55
CA GLU A 23 0.27 15.61 -5.90
C GLU A 23 1.54 14.92 -6.38
N LEU A 24 1.59 13.61 -6.26
CA LEU A 24 2.77 12.83 -6.59
C LEU A 24 2.54 12.13 -7.92
N LYS A 25 3.32 12.50 -8.92
CA LYS A 25 3.06 12.07 -10.29
C LYS A 25 3.62 10.70 -10.63
N ASN A 26 4.55 10.21 -9.82
CA ASN A 26 5.27 8.98 -10.14
C ASN A 26 4.85 7.82 -9.22
N THR A 27 3.59 7.75 -8.89
CA THR A 27 3.08 6.66 -8.06
C THR A 27 2.02 5.87 -8.81
N SER A 28 1.90 4.61 -8.48
CA SER A 28 0.91 3.70 -9.07
C SER A 28 0.22 2.90 -7.99
N CYS A 29 -1.00 2.48 -8.30
CA CYS A 29 -1.77 1.62 -7.41
C CYS A 29 -2.24 0.41 -8.21
N ASP A 30 -1.77 -0.77 -7.82
CA ASP A 30 -2.16 -2.03 -8.45
C ASP A 30 -3.08 -2.80 -7.51
N ILE A 31 -4.21 -3.24 -8.03
CA ILE A 31 -5.22 -3.94 -7.24
C ILE A 31 -5.49 -5.30 -7.85
N PHE A 32 -5.24 -6.34 -7.06
CA PHE A 32 -5.50 -7.73 -7.43
C PHE A 32 -6.52 -8.32 -6.47
N VAL A 33 -6.94 -9.55 -6.73
CA VAL A 33 -7.89 -10.24 -5.86
C VAL A 33 -7.36 -10.37 -4.43
N ASN A 34 -6.07 -10.65 -4.29
CA ASN A 34 -5.45 -10.94 -2.99
C ASN A 34 -4.36 -9.97 -2.58
N LYS A 35 -4.17 -8.88 -3.33
CA LYS A 35 -3.08 -7.96 -3.03
C LYS A 35 -3.40 -6.57 -3.57
N VAL A 36 -3.06 -5.55 -2.80
CA VAL A 36 -3.09 -4.16 -3.24
C VAL A 36 -1.72 -3.55 -2.94
N SER A 37 -1.15 -2.86 -3.92
CA SER A 37 0.14 -2.20 -3.77
C SER A 37 0.05 -0.76 -4.24
N ILE A 38 0.62 0.16 -3.46
CA ILE A 38 0.85 1.53 -3.90
C ILE A 38 2.36 1.73 -3.85
N TYR A 39 2.95 2.15 -4.97
CA TYR A 39 4.39 2.24 -5.06
C TYR A 39 4.81 3.41 -5.93
N GLU A 40 6.05 3.85 -5.70
CA GLU A 40 6.68 4.83 -6.53
C GLU A 40 7.19 4.15 -7.81
N ASN A 41 6.94 4.78 -8.95
CA ASN A 41 7.49 4.29 -10.22
C ASN A 41 8.96 4.62 -10.25
N SER A 42 9.77 3.68 -9.79
CA SER A 42 11.20 3.86 -9.70
C SER A 42 11.86 3.70 -11.05
N ASN A 43 12.85 4.51 -11.28
CA ASN A 43 13.77 4.31 -12.39
C ASN A 43 14.95 3.52 -11.90
N GLN A 44 15.37 2.52 -12.69
CA GLN A 44 16.70 1.98 -12.57
C GLN A 44 16.89 1.02 -11.41
N ASP A 45 17.97 1.15 -10.69
CA ASP A 45 18.53 0.09 -9.88
C ASP A 45 18.03 0.02 -8.45
N LEU A 46 17.14 0.92 -8.06
CA LEU A 46 16.64 0.97 -6.69
C LEU A 46 15.26 0.32 -6.60
N ASP A 47 15.05 -0.43 -5.54
CA ASP A 47 13.72 -0.95 -5.27
C ASP A 47 12.77 0.21 -4.97
N PRO A 48 11.57 0.20 -5.52
CA PRO A 48 10.65 1.30 -5.25
C PRO A 48 10.15 1.27 -3.81
N ALA A 49 9.97 2.44 -3.22
CA ALA A 49 9.23 2.55 -1.97
C ALA A 49 7.79 2.15 -2.24
N CYS A 50 7.19 1.38 -1.34
CA CYS A 50 5.83 0.91 -1.55
C CYS A 50 5.14 0.53 -0.25
N VAL A 51 3.82 0.47 -0.31
CA VAL A 51 3.01 -0.16 0.73
C VAL A 51 2.18 -1.25 0.07
N GLU A 52 1.96 -2.33 0.79
CA GLU A 52 1.28 -3.51 0.25
C GLU A 52 0.36 -4.10 1.30
N LEU A 53 -0.85 -4.45 0.88
CA LEU A 53 -1.79 -5.23 1.67
C LEU A 53 -1.99 -6.56 0.94
N LYS A 54 -1.69 -7.65 1.62
CA LYS A 54 -1.77 -8.99 1.03
C LYS A 54 -2.65 -9.88 1.89
N ILE A 55 -3.54 -10.63 1.24
CA ILE A 55 -4.34 -11.64 1.91
C ILE A 55 -3.58 -12.95 1.86
N THR A 56 -3.35 -13.54 3.02
CA THR A 56 -2.80 -14.89 3.14
C THR A 56 -3.92 -15.84 3.56
N ASP A 57 -3.61 -17.12 3.75
CA ASP A 57 -4.64 -18.12 4.08
C ASP A 57 -5.41 -17.76 5.34
N ASP A 58 -4.73 -17.27 6.36
CA ASP A 58 -5.34 -17.04 7.67
C ASP A 58 -5.38 -15.59 8.10
N SER A 59 -4.74 -14.69 7.35
CA SER A 59 -4.59 -13.33 7.85
C SER A 59 -4.33 -12.34 6.72
N TYR A 60 -4.26 -11.09 7.12
CA TYR A 60 -3.86 -9.98 6.25
C TYR A 60 -2.46 -9.55 6.67
N GLN A 61 -1.59 -9.35 5.68
CA GLN A 61 -0.22 -8.87 5.90
C GLN A 61 -0.08 -7.50 5.26
N ILE A 62 0.42 -6.55 6.01
CA ILE A 62 0.60 -5.19 5.53
C ILE A 62 2.08 -4.85 5.65
N TYR A 63 2.67 -4.36 4.56
CA TYR A 63 4.10 -4.06 4.49
C TYR A 63 4.34 -2.62 4.07
N PHE A 64 5.39 -2.05 4.62
CA PHE A 64 5.87 -0.75 4.20
C PHE A 64 7.36 -0.87 3.87
N TRP A 65 7.69 -0.62 2.61
CA TRP A 65 9.06 -0.61 2.10
C TRP A 65 9.47 0.82 1.83
N ASP A 66 10.60 1.26 2.39
CA ASP A 66 11.04 2.65 2.26
C ASP A 66 11.98 2.90 1.08
N GLY A 67 12.17 1.89 0.24
CA GLY A 67 13.08 1.97 -0.90
C GLY A 67 14.42 1.32 -0.64
N TYR A 68 14.72 1.01 0.60
CA TYR A 68 15.97 0.34 0.98
C TYR A 68 15.72 -0.98 1.66
N SER A 69 14.71 -1.04 2.48
CA SER A 69 14.42 -2.22 3.27
C SER A 69 12.96 -2.23 3.69
N LEU A 70 12.54 -3.33 4.28
CA LEU A 70 11.23 -3.42 4.92
C LEU A 70 11.27 -2.54 6.18
N ALA A 71 10.60 -1.39 6.10
CA ALA A 71 10.61 -0.42 7.19
C ALA A 71 9.63 -0.78 8.29
N ASP A 72 8.49 -1.40 7.93
CA ASP A 72 7.48 -1.75 8.91
C ASP A 72 6.60 -2.87 8.36
N LYS A 73 5.96 -3.60 9.27
CA LYS A 73 5.11 -4.73 8.92
C LYS A 73 4.03 -4.90 9.98
N HIS A 74 2.85 -5.31 9.55
CA HIS A 74 1.74 -5.58 10.44
C HIS A 74 0.95 -6.78 9.96
N SER A 75 0.49 -7.61 10.88
CA SER A 75 -0.36 -8.76 10.59
C SER A 75 -1.63 -8.68 11.42
N THR A 76 -2.75 -9.05 10.83
CA THR A 76 -4.02 -9.08 11.54
C THR A 76 -4.97 -10.03 10.82
N ASP A 77 -5.91 -10.59 11.57
CA ASP A 77 -7.00 -11.39 10.99
C ASP A 77 -8.27 -10.56 10.79
N ASN A 78 -8.22 -9.28 11.10
CA ASN A 78 -9.35 -8.36 11.03
C ASN A 78 -9.19 -7.44 9.81
N TYR A 79 -10.16 -7.48 8.90
CA TYR A 79 -10.08 -6.70 7.66
C TYR A 79 -10.08 -5.18 7.93
N ASP A 80 -10.92 -4.72 8.85
CA ASP A 80 -10.98 -3.29 9.16
C ASP A 80 -9.67 -2.79 9.75
N GLU A 81 -9.03 -3.60 10.58
CA GLU A 81 -7.71 -3.28 11.12
C GLU A 81 -6.67 -3.25 10.00
N ALA A 82 -6.75 -4.20 9.06
CA ALA A 82 -5.85 -4.25 7.93
C ALA A 82 -5.95 -2.99 7.07
N LEU A 83 -7.19 -2.56 6.79
CA LEU A 83 -7.41 -1.33 6.03
C LEU A 83 -6.87 -0.10 6.76
N SER A 84 -7.09 -0.04 8.06
CA SER A 84 -6.60 1.06 8.88
C SER A 84 -5.07 1.12 8.86
N GLN A 85 -4.43 -0.03 8.99
CA GLN A 85 -2.98 -0.10 8.97
C GLN A 85 -2.40 0.23 7.58
N PHE A 86 -3.05 -0.26 6.54
CA PHE A 86 -2.65 0.07 5.16
C PHE A 86 -2.73 1.58 4.93
N LYS A 87 -3.79 2.21 5.41
CA LYS A 87 -3.97 3.66 5.30
C LYS A 87 -2.85 4.41 6.02
N LYS A 88 -2.48 3.96 7.23
CA LYS A 88 -1.38 4.57 7.99
C LYS A 88 -0.06 4.47 7.23
N PHE A 89 0.23 3.30 6.69
CA PHE A 89 1.46 3.11 5.91
C PHE A 89 1.45 3.93 4.63
N ALA A 90 0.31 3.99 3.95
CA ALA A 90 0.18 4.82 2.74
C ALA A 90 0.45 6.29 3.05
N LYS A 91 -0.08 6.77 4.17
CA LYS A 91 0.15 8.15 4.59
C LYS A 91 1.62 8.41 4.87
N ARG A 92 2.30 7.47 5.53
CA ARG A 92 3.75 7.57 5.77
C ARG A 92 4.53 7.61 4.46
N LEU A 93 4.16 6.74 3.53
CA LEU A 93 4.82 6.71 2.22
C LEU A 93 4.66 8.03 1.49
N SER A 94 3.45 8.59 1.47
CA SER A 94 3.20 9.86 0.78
C SER A 94 4.03 10.99 1.39
N LYS A 95 4.17 11.01 2.71
CA LYS A 95 5.00 12.01 3.38
C LYS A 95 6.47 11.86 3.00
N ASN A 96 6.96 10.62 2.96
CA ASN A 96 8.34 10.36 2.59
C ASN A 96 8.63 10.80 1.16
N LEU A 97 7.71 10.49 0.24
CA LEU A 97 7.89 10.84 -1.16
C LEU A 97 7.84 12.35 -1.38
N ARG A 98 6.99 13.05 -0.65
CA ARG A 98 6.95 14.52 -0.73
C ARG A 98 8.24 15.13 -0.25
N ARG A 99 8.81 14.58 0.83
CA ARG A 99 10.06 15.08 1.39
C ARG A 99 11.20 14.96 0.39
N PHE A 100 11.25 13.87 -0.36
CA PHE A 100 12.35 13.64 -1.29
C PHE A 100 12.13 14.24 -2.68
N SER A 101 10.93 14.69 -2.98
CA SER A 101 10.64 15.28 -4.29
C SER A 101 10.83 16.80 -4.33
N GLU A 102 11.12 17.39 -3.22
CA GLU A 102 11.36 18.85 -3.14
C GLU A 102 12.78 19.21 -3.51
#